data_6d42cb62331d365072d392db518633d5
#
_entry.id   6d42cb62331d365072d392db518633d5
#
_cell.length_a   1.000
_cell.length_b   1.000
_cell.length_c   1.000
_cell.angle_alpha   90.00
_cell.angle_beta   90.00
_cell.angle_gamma   90.00
#
_symmetry.space_group_name_H-M   'P 1'
#
loop_
_entity.id
_entity.type
_entity.pdbx_description
1 polymer ?
#
loop_
_entity_poly.entity_id
_entity_poly.type
_entity_poly.pdbx_seq_one_letter_code
_entity_poly.pdbx_strand_id
1 'polypeptide(L)'
;MPLDRPSGGRYSLTMVTVGFHASHEQISPAQLLKDVQHAERAGFDAAMCSDHIEPWSARQGHSGFAWSWLGAALATTGLRFGVVTAPGQRYHPAIIAHASATLACMFPGRFWFAPGSGENMNEHITGDPWPAKDLRQRRLEECVDVIRRLHRGEEVTHRGLVTVEQARIWDVPDSPPPLIAPAISVDTARRAAAWADGLVTVNQPAPKLRDMLAAYRDGGGKGKAVLQVHLSWAGSEQEAAAIALDQWRTNTFAPPIPWDLPSAGHFDGIGEHVGEEQVRGAVNVAASLNAHAEWLSDYVELGFDELYLHFVGQQQDAFIDAFAAEVLPQVRTADPASTEPQLAAATASPASDAPA
;
A
#
# COMPACT_ATOMS: atom_id res chain seq x y z
N MET A 1 -3.22 -53.12 -18.55
CA MET A 1 -3.84 -52.04 -17.80
C MET A 1 -2.87 -50.86 -17.80
N PRO A 2 -3.13 -49.74 -18.50
CA PRO A 2 -2.30 -48.57 -18.45
C PRO A 2 -2.63 -47.74 -17.21
N LEU A 3 -1.59 -47.27 -16.52
CA LEU A 3 -1.67 -46.39 -15.36
C LEU A 3 -2.14 -45.01 -15.79
N ASP A 4 -3.26 -44.55 -15.22
CA ASP A 4 -3.77 -43.18 -15.34
C ASP A 4 -2.77 -42.20 -14.79
N ARG A 5 -2.37 -41.22 -15.62
CA ARG A 5 -1.61 -40.02 -15.19
C ARG A 5 -2.63 -39.00 -14.64
N PRO A 6 -2.41 -38.41 -13.48
CA PRO A 6 -3.27 -37.37 -13.01
C PRO A 6 -3.19 -36.15 -13.95
N SER A 7 -4.34 -35.67 -14.37
CA SER A 7 -4.55 -34.50 -15.19
C SER A 7 -3.92 -33.28 -14.51
N GLY A 8 -2.90 -32.68 -15.12
CA GLY A 8 -2.27 -31.43 -14.70
C GLY A 8 -3.32 -30.32 -14.61
N GLY A 9 -3.56 -29.82 -13.40
CA GLY A 9 -4.30 -28.59 -13.18
C GLY A 9 -3.63 -27.46 -13.96
N ARG A 10 -4.37 -26.79 -14.83
CA ARG A 10 -3.94 -25.54 -15.44
C ARG A 10 -3.86 -24.51 -14.30
N TYR A 11 -2.66 -24.23 -13.82
CA TYR A 11 -2.44 -23.00 -13.06
C TYR A 11 -2.71 -21.85 -14.03
N SER A 12 -3.78 -21.12 -13.79
CA SER A 12 -4.00 -19.83 -14.44
C SER A 12 -2.85 -18.92 -13.99
N LEU A 13 -1.97 -18.57 -14.93
CA LEU A 13 -0.95 -17.56 -14.73
C LEU A 13 -1.69 -16.23 -14.47
N THR A 14 -1.91 -15.92 -13.22
CA THR A 14 -2.47 -14.62 -12.83
C THR A 14 -1.31 -13.62 -12.94
N MET A 15 -1.31 -12.83 -14.01
CA MET A 15 -0.31 -11.76 -14.16
C MET A 15 -0.39 -10.81 -12.96
N VAL A 16 0.77 -10.39 -12.43
CA VAL A 16 0.84 -9.39 -11.38
C VAL A 16 0.15 -8.11 -11.83
N THR A 17 -0.61 -7.48 -10.93
CA THR A 17 -1.18 -6.16 -11.17
C THR A 17 -0.13 -5.10 -10.81
N VAL A 18 0.21 -4.21 -11.74
CA VAL A 18 1.09 -3.07 -11.47
C VAL A 18 0.29 -1.78 -11.55
N GLY A 19 0.09 -1.15 -10.40
CA GLY A 19 -0.72 0.05 -10.22
C GLY A 19 0.11 1.31 -9.99
N PHE A 20 -0.53 2.46 -10.19
CA PHE A 20 0.00 3.79 -9.88
C PHE A 20 -0.44 4.21 -8.47
N HIS A 21 0.48 4.74 -7.64
CA HIS A 21 0.11 5.36 -6.37
C HIS A 21 -0.09 6.87 -6.55
N ALA A 22 -1.32 7.32 -6.36
CA ALA A 22 -1.71 8.73 -6.43
C ALA A 22 -1.49 9.41 -5.07
N SER A 23 -0.34 10.09 -4.90
CA SER A 23 0.03 10.75 -3.64
C SER A 23 -0.66 12.11 -3.51
N HIS A 24 -1.68 12.17 -2.67
CA HIS A 24 -2.39 13.42 -2.34
C HIS A 24 -1.51 14.42 -1.58
N GLU A 25 -0.49 13.96 -0.89
CA GLU A 25 0.42 14.75 -0.08
C GLU A 25 1.38 15.57 -0.95
N GLN A 26 1.73 15.06 -2.13
CA GLN A 26 2.77 15.61 -2.99
C GLN A 26 2.23 16.38 -4.20
N ILE A 27 1.00 16.12 -4.60
CA ILE A 27 0.45 16.60 -5.88
C ILE A 27 -0.94 17.21 -5.66
N SER A 28 -1.18 18.36 -6.30
CA SER A 28 -2.49 19.01 -6.21
C SER A 28 -3.60 18.12 -6.76
N PRO A 29 -4.82 18.14 -6.22
CA PRO A 29 -5.90 17.25 -6.65
C PRO A 29 -6.22 17.32 -8.14
N ALA A 30 -6.13 18.49 -8.74
CA ALA A 30 -6.38 18.68 -10.16
C ALA A 30 -5.27 18.09 -11.06
N GLN A 31 -4.01 18.21 -10.65
CA GLN A 31 -2.90 17.59 -11.37
C GLN A 31 -2.92 16.07 -11.17
N LEU A 32 -3.14 15.60 -9.95
CA LEU A 32 -3.20 14.18 -9.64
C LEU A 32 -4.28 13.42 -10.45
N LEU A 33 -5.42 14.11 -10.76
CA LEU A 33 -6.44 13.56 -11.64
C LEU A 33 -5.94 13.38 -13.09
N LYS A 34 -5.10 14.30 -13.58
CA LYS A 34 -4.47 14.17 -14.91
C LYS A 34 -3.41 13.06 -14.91
N ASP A 35 -2.64 12.96 -13.83
CA ASP A 35 -1.58 11.96 -13.70
C ASP A 35 -2.15 10.54 -13.69
N VAL A 36 -3.26 10.30 -12.98
CA VAL A 36 -3.89 8.97 -12.95
C VAL A 36 -4.52 8.61 -14.31
N GLN A 37 -5.08 9.59 -15.03
CA GLN A 37 -5.55 9.40 -16.40
C GLN A 37 -4.39 9.14 -17.38
N HIS A 38 -3.24 9.76 -17.13
CA HIS A 38 -2.01 9.50 -17.90
C HIS A 38 -1.50 8.08 -17.60
N ALA A 39 -1.42 7.68 -16.35
CA ALA A 39 -1.01 6.34 -15.95
C ALA A 39 -1.90 5.24 -16.60
N GLU A 40 -3.21 5.45 -16.65
CA GLU A 40 -4.12 4.54 -17.36
C GLU A 40 -3.77 4.42 -18.85
N ARG A 41 -3.61 5.55 -19.54
CA ARG A 41 -3.25 5.56 -20.97
C ARG A 41 -1.87 4.94 -21.25
N ALA A 42 -0.96 5.09 -20.31
CA ALA A 42 0.38 4.49 -20.35
C ALA A 42 0.37 2.98 -20.08
N GLY A 43 -0.72 2.44 -19.51
CA GLY A 43 -0.90 1.01 -19.33
C GLY A 43 -0.72 0.50 -17.90
N PHE A 44 -0.81 1.35 -16.87
CA PHE A 44 -0.97 0.88 -15.49
C PHE A 44 -2.32 0.19 -15.31
N ASP A 45 -2.37 -0.87 -14.50
CA ASP A 45 -3.54 -1.75 -14.37
C ASP A 45 -4.56 -1.26 -13.33
N ALA A 46 -4.10 -0.47 -12.36
CA ALA A 46 -4.89 -0.01 -11.21
C ALA A 46 -4.27 1.26 -10.61
N ALA A 47 -4.95 1.86 -9.63
CA ALA A 47 -4.36 2.91 -8.81
C ALA A 47 -4.74 2.77 -7.34
N MET A 48 -3.98 3.39 -6.44
CA MET A 48 -4.34 3.57 -5.03
C MET A 48 -3.91 4.95 -4.53
N CYS A 49 -4.47 5.38 -3.42
CA CYS A 49 -4.09 6.63 -2.76
C CYS A 49 -4.14 6.49 -1.23
N SER A 50 -3.58 7.47 -0.53
CA SER A 50 -3.74 7.68 0.90
C SER A 50 -4.80 8.75 1.17
N ASP A 51 -5.37 8.75 2.37
CA ASP A 51 -6.37 9.70 2.81
C ASP A 51 -5.85 10.46 4.04
N HIS A 52 -5.13 11.52 3.79
CA HIS A 52 -4.53 12.39 4.81
C HIS A 52 -5.18 13.77 4.81
N ILE A 53 -5.07 14.49 5.92
CA ILE A 53 -5.42 15.91 6.02
C ILE A 53 -4.18 16.79 5.97
N GLU A 54 -3.03 16.27 6.45
CA GLU A 54 -1.73 16.92 6.36
C GLU A 54 -0.75 16.10 5.53
N PRO A 55 0.14 16.73 4.75
CA PRO A 55 1.26 16.04 4.13
C PRO A 55 2.31 15.64 5.19
N TRP A 56 3.19 14.71 4.88
CA TRP A 56 4.29 14.30 5.75
C TRP A 56 5.38 15.38 5.91
N SER A 57 5.36 16.40 5.07
CA SER A 57 6.31 17.51 5.05
C SER A 57 5.66 18.72 4.39
N ALA A 58 5.97 19.92 4.86
CA ALA A 58 5.59 21.15 4.18
C ALA A 58 6.14 21.22 2.73
N ARG A 59 7.23 20.49 2.44
CA ARG A 59 7.83 20.39 1.09
C ARG A 59 6.94 19.64 0.10
N GLN A 60 6.12 18.69 0.57
CA GLN A 60 5.15 17.98 -0.25
C GLN A 60 4.01 18.92 -0.66
N GLY A 61 3.51 19.74 0.25
CA GLY A 61 2.74 20.96 -0.02
C GLY A 61 1.27 20.77 -0.38
N HIS A 62 0.76 19.54 -0.39
CA HIS A 62 -0.64 19.25 -0.75
C HIS A 62 -1.27 18.28 0.25
N SER A 63 -2.60 18.23 0.28
CA SER A 63 -3.38 17.15 0.90
C SER A 63 -4.84 17.24 0.43
N GLY A 64 -5.14 16.63 -0.71
CA GLY A 64 -6.49 16.60 -1.26
C GLY A 64 -7.38 15.59 -0.53
N PHE A 65 -8.67 15.88 -0.38
CA PHE A 65 -9.61 14.96 0.23
C PHE A 65 -9.86 13.75 -0.69
N ALA A 66 -9.32 12.61 -0.32
CA ALA A 66 -9.28 11.40 -1.15
C ALA A 66 -10.68 10.92 -1.58
N TRP A 67 -11.66 10.93 -0.68
CA TRP A 67 -13.00 10.42 -0.98
C TRP A 67 -13.75 11.22 -2.07
N SER A 68 -13.60 12.56 -2.09
CA SER A 68 -14.14 13.40 -3.16
C SER A 68 -13.40 13.17 -4.48
N TRP A 69 -12.07 13.07 -4.41
CA TRP A 69 -11.22 12.86 -5.58
C TRP A 69 -11.45 11.48 -6.22
N LEU A 70 -11.63 10.43 -5.42
CA LEU A 70 -11.91 9.06 -5.89
C LEU A 70 -13.17 8.99 -6.75
N GLY A 71 -14.22 9.73 -6.40
CA GLY A 71 -15.42 9.81 -7.24
C GLY A 71 -15.11 10.32 -8.65
N ALA A 72 -14.26 11.36 -8.76
CA ALA A 72 -13.83 11.91 -10.05
C ALA A 72 -12.89 10.97 -10.79
N ALA A 73 -11.90 10.36 -10.10
CA ALA A 73 -10.95 9.45 -10.69
C ALA A 73 -11.62 8.19 -11.25
N LEU A 74 -12.51 7.56 -10.49
CA LEU A 74 -13.30 6.40 -10.93
C LEU A 74 -14.22 6.72 -12.11
N ALA A 75 -14.80 7.94 -12.14
CA ALA A 75 -15.69 8.37 -13.23
C ALA A 75 -14.95 8.68 -14.53
N THR A 76 -13.67 9.05 -14.46
CA THR A 76 -12.89 9.50 -15.62
C THR A 76 -11.83 8.52 -16.10
N THR A 77 -11.72 7.35 -15.46
CA THR A 77 -10.84 6.24 -15.84
C THR A 77 -11.58 4.90 -15.78
N GLY A 78 -11.02 3.85 -16.39
CA GLY A 78 -11.45 2.45 -16.23
C GLY A 78 -10.71 1.72 -15.10
N LEU A 79 -9.76 2.36 -14.41
CA LEU A 79 -8.93 1.75 -13.39
C LEU A 79 -9.72 1.28 -12.16
N ARG A 80 -9.22 0.25 -11.50
CA ARG A 80 -9.61 -0.11 -10.14
C ARG A 80 -8.81 0.72 -9.14
N PHE A 81 -9.48 1.20 -8.09
CA PHE A 81 -8.85 2.05 -7.07
C PHE A 81 -8.87 1.45 -5.68
N GLY A 82 -7.78 1.69 -4.95
CA GLY A 82 -7.69 1.48 -3.52
C GLY A 82 -7.47 2.77 -2.75
N VAL A 83 -7.90 2.81 -1.48
CA VAL A 83 -7.57 3.91 -0.58
C VAL A 83 -7.18 3.40 0.80
N VAL A 84 -6.10 3.94 1.35
CA VAL A 84 -5.75 3.74 2.77
C VAL A 84 -6.38 4.88 3.57
N THR A 85 -7.21 4.55 4.56
CA THR A 85 -7.97 5.51 5.37
C THR A 85 -8.03 5.07 6.83
N ALA A 86 -8.45 5.91 7.76
CA ALA A 86 -8.50 5.59 9.19
C ALA A 86 -9.87 5.92 9.81
N PRO A 87 -10.76 4.91 10.00
CA PRO A 87 -11.99 5.10 10.75
C PRO A 87 -11.72 5.13 12.27
N GLY A 88 -12.58 5.80 13.02
CA GLY A 88 -12.66 5.71 14.48
C GLY A 88 -12.30 6.97 15.26
N GLN A 89 -11.62 7.95 14.68
CA GLN A 89 -11.42 9.26 15.31
C GLN A 89 -11.87 10.37 14.36
N ARG A 90 -11.04 10.75 13.37
CA ARG A 90 -11.41 11.75 12.36
C ARG A 90 -12.70 11.39 11.60
N TYR A 91 -12.86 10.12 11.29
CA TYR A 91 -14.06 9.61 10.64
C TYR A 91 -14.86 8.68 11.54
N HIS A 92 -16.14 8.94 11.63
CA HIS A 92 -17.08 7.96 12.17
C HIS A 92 -17.17 6.75 11.22
N PRO A 93 -17.17 5.48 11.71
CA PRO A 93 -17.18 4.30 10.85
C PRO A 93 -18.37 4.23 9.90
N ALA A 94 -19.55 4.75 10.29
CA ALA A 94 -20.72 4.82 9.39
C ALA A 94 -20.50 5.77 8.21
N ILE A 95 -19.67 6.80 8.35
CA ILE A 95 -19.33 7.72 7.23
C ILE A 95 -18.43 7.00 6.23
N ILE A 96 -17.43 6.25 6.71
CA ILE A 96 -16.57 5.43 5.83
C ILE A 96 -17.40 4.34 5.13
N ALA A 97 -18.30 3.66 5.87
CA ALA A 97 -19.19 2.67 5.29
C ALA A 97 -20.09 3.28 4.20
N HIS A 98 -20.65 4.48 4.43
CA HIS A 98 -21.51 5.17 3.47
C HIS A 98 -20.74 5.61 2.23
N ALA A 99 -19.55 6.22 2.39
CA ALA A 99 -18.71 6.65 1.28
C ALA A 99 -18.26 5.46 0.41
N SER A 100 -17.78 4.38 1.04
CA SER A 100 -17.33 3.18 0.33
C SER A 100 -18.46 2.41 -0.35
N ALA A 101 -19.65 2.33 0.26
CA ALA A 101 -20.84 1.76 -0.37
C ALA A 101 -21.27 2.58 -1.60
N THR A 102 -21.27 3.92 -1.50
CA THR A 102 -21.61 4.79 -2.63
C THR A 102 -20.67 4.57 -3.81
N LEU A 103 -19.36 4.54 -3.58
CA LEU A 103 -18.40 4.26 -4.65
C LEU A 103 -18.58 2.85 -5.24
N ALA A 104 -18.86 1.85 -4.41
CA ALA A 104 -19.10 0.48 -4.88
C ALA A 104 -20.39 0.36 -5.70
N CYS A 105 -21.46 1.09 -5.36
CA CYS A 105 -22.69 1.13 -6.15
C CYS A 105 -22.48 1.85 -7.49
N MET A 106 -21.73 2.96 -7.50
CA MET A 106 -21.44 3.71 -8.73
C MET A 106 -20.46 2.96 -9.66
N PHE A 107 -19.51 2.21 -9.11
CA PHE A 107 -18.42 1.57 -9.83
C PHE A 107 -18.22 0.12 -9.36
N PRO A 108 -19.14 -0.80 -9.67
CA PRO A 108 -19.10 -2.19 -9.17
C PRO A 108 -17.79 -2.90 -9.47
N GLY A 109 -17.17 -3.52 -8.44
CA GLY A 109 -15.94 -4.28 -8.54
C GLY A 109 -14.65 -3.46 -8.76
N ARG A 110 -14.75 -2.13 -8.82
CA ARG A 110 -13.60 -1.26 -9.13
C ARG A 110 -13.02 -0.53 -7.92
N PHE A 111 -13.49 -0.82 -6.72
CA PHE A 111 -13.06 -0.12 -5.52
C PHE A 111 -12.75 -1.09 -4.38
N TRP A 112 -11.69 -0.81 -3.63
CA TRP A 112 -11.36 -1.42 -2.34
C TRP A 112 -10.81 -0.38 -1.38
N PHE A 113 -10.83 -0.63 -0.07
CA PHE A 113 -10.24 0.28 0.88
C PHE A 113 -9.52 -0.45 2.01
N ALA A 114 -8.53 0.23 2.61
CA ALA A 114 -7.70 -0.30 3.67
C ALA A 114 -7.90 0.54 4.94
N PRO A 115 -8.79 0.09 5.86
CA PRO A 115 -8.99 0.75 7.13
C PRO A 115 -7.81 0.52 8.07
N GLY A 116 -7.11 1.59 8.44
CA GLY A 116 -5.99 1.62 9.38
C GLY A 116 -6.38 2.17 10.75
N SER A 117 -5.48 2.03 11.72
CA SER A 117 -5.70 2.53 13.09
C SER A 117 -5.41 4.02 13.27
N GLY A 118 -5.03 4.72 12.19
CA GLY A 118 -4.76 6.16 12.15
C GLY A 118 -3.35 6.55 12.57
N GLU A 119 -3.06 7.82 12.35
CA GLU A 119 -1.84 8.53 12.66
C GLU A 119 -2.20 9.87 13.31
N ASN A 120 -1.49 10.26 14.35
CA ASN A 120 -1.83 11.45 15.13
C ASN A 120 -1.92 12.72 14.27
N MET A 121 -1.04 12.86 13.28
CA MET A 121 -1.03 14.02 12.39
C MET A 121 -2.35 14.21 11.61
N ASN A 122 -3.08 13.13 11.36
CA ASN A 122 -4.35 13.16 10.65
C ASN A 122 -5.55 13.21 11.60
N GLU A 123 -5.40 12.63 12.80
CA GLU A 123 -6.53 12.38 13.70
C GLU A 123 -6.68 13.45 14.79
N HIS A 124 -5.61 14.21 15.12
CA HIS A 124 -5.61 15.23 16.19
C HIS A 124 -6.61 16.37 15.98
N ILE A 125 -7.10 16.55 14.76
CA ILE A 125 -8.03 17.62 14.39
C ILE A 125 -9.38 17.55 15.13
N THR A 126 -9.71 16.40 15.70
CA THR A 126 -10.92 16.25 16.53
C THR A 126 -10.79 16.89 17.92
N GLY A 127 -9.57 17.18 18.35
CA GLY A 127 -9.27 17.62 19.71
C GLY A 127 -9.27 16.50 20.74
N ASP A 128 -9.58 15.28 20.35
CA ASP A 128 -9.54 14.12 21.24
C ASP A 128 -8.08 13.67 21.50
N PRO A 129 -7.79 13.12 22.70
CA PRO A 129 -6.48 12.56 22.99
C PRO A 129 -6.09 11.45 22.01
N TRP A 130 -4.80 11.39 21.62
CA TRP A 130 -4.26 10.31 20.82
C TRP A 130 -4.07 9.03 21.63
N PRO A 131 -4.78 7.94 21.34
CA PRO A 131 -4.75 6.73 22.16
C PRO A 131 -3.49 5.89 21.91
N ALA A 132 -3.13 5.06 22.92
CA ALA A 132 -2.10 4.03 22.74
C ALA A 132 -2.47 3.02 21.64
N LYS A 133 -1.45 2.40 21.02
CA LYS A 133 -1.58 1.49 19.87
C LYS A 133 -2.65 0.41 20.08
N ASP A 134 -2.66 -0.27 21.24
CA ASP A 134 -3.61 -1.37 21.48
C ASP A 134 -5.06 -0.88 21.53
N LEU A 135 -5.29 0.33 22.04
CA LEU A 135 -6.63 0.92 22.05
C LEU A 135 -7.07 1.29 20.63
N ARG A 136 -6.15 1.84 19.83
CA ARG A 136 -6.41 2.15 18.42
C ARG A 136 -6.74 0.90 17.61
N GLN A 137 -6.01 -0.21 17.83
CA GLN A 137 -6.28 -1.49 17.16
C GLN A 137 -7.64 -2.08 17.54
N ARG A 138 -8.01 -2.09 18.82
CA ARG A 138 -9.34 -2.54 19.24
C ARG A 138 -10.45 -1.66 18.68
N ARG A 139 -10.24 -0.34 18.66
CA ARG A 139 -11.19 0.62 18.03
C ARG A 139 -11.35 0.34 16.53
N LEU A 140 -10.26 0.03 15.82
CA LEU A 140 -10.32 -0.34 14.42
C LEU A 140 -11.14 -1.62 14.21
N GLU A 141 -10.95 -2.64 15.02
CA GLU A 141 -11.70 -3.90 14.93
C GLU A 141 -13.22 -3.67 15.12
N GLU A 142 -13.61 -2.80 16.07
CA GLU A 142 -15.02 -2.37 16.21
C GLU A 142 -15.53 -1.60 14.99
N CYS A 143 -14.71 -0.70 14.43
CA CYS A 143 -15.07 0.03 13.22
C CYS A 143 -15.27 -0.91 12.01
N VAL A 144 -14.40 -1.91 11.85
CA VAL A 144 -14.54 -2.92 10.79
C VAL A 144 -15.83 -3.72 10.94
N ASP A 145 -16.19 -4.14 12.15
CA ASP A 145 -17.47 -4.84 12.40
C ASP A 145 -18.66 -3.95 12.01
N VAL A 146 -18.68 -2.70 12.47
CA VAL A 146 -19.74 -1.72 12.12
C VAL A 146 -19.83 -1.54 10.60
N ILE A 147 -18.71 -1.33 9.92
CA ILE A 147 -18.66 -1.13 8.47
C ILE A 147 -19.22 -2.36 7.75
N ARG A 148 -18.78 -3.57 8.10
CA ARG A 148 -19.28 -4.80 7.46
C ARG A 148 -20.76 -5.01 7.67
N ARG A 149 -21.30 -4.72 8.85
CA ARG A 149 -22.74 -4.81 9.15
C ARG A 149 -23.53 -3.81 8.32
N LEU A 150 -23.08 -2.58 8.24
CA LEU A 150 -23.69 -1.55 7.39
C LEU A 150 -23.68 -1.93 5.90
N HIS A 151 -22.59 -2.50 5.41
CA HIS A 151 -22.49 -3.00 4.03
C HIS A 151 -23.42 -4.19 3.73
N ARG A 152 -23.93 -4.89 4.76
CA ARG A 152 -24.99 -5.91 4.61
C ARG A 152 -26.40 -5.31 4.70
N GLY A 153 -26.54 -3.98 4.83
CA GLY A 153 -27.82 -3.29 4.95
C GLY A 153 -28.47 -3.40 6.33
N GLU A 154 -27.71 -3.85 7.34
CA GLU A 154 -28.20 -3.91 8.72
C GLU A 154 -28.42 -2.50 9.29
N GLU A 155 -29.43 -2.35 10.18
CA GLU A 155 -29.49 -1.20 11.09
C GLU A 155 -28.57 -1.49 12.28
N VAL A 156 -27.58 -0.62 12.51
CA VAL A 156 -26.53 -0.82 13.50
C VAL A 156 -26.66 0.16 14.65
N THR A 157 -26.82 -0.38 15.85
CA THR A 157 -26.52 0.31 17.11
C THR A 157 -25.35 -0.38 17.76
N HIS A 158 -24.32 0.40 18.15
CA HIS A 158 -23.08 -0.09 18.77
C HIS A 158 -22.68 0.85 19.92
N ARG A 159 -22.22 0.29 21.01
CA ARG A 159 -21.71 0.99 22.20
C ARG A 159 -20.39 0.36 22.63
N GLY A 160 -19.29 1.01 22.31
CA GLY A 160 -17.95 0.55 22.61
C GLY A 160 -16.94 1.69 22.51
N LEU A 161 -15.79 1.43 21.94
CA LEU A 161 -14.77 2.44 21.63
C LEU A 161 -15.20 3.41 20.50
N VAL A 162 -16.24 3.02 19.78
CA VAL A 162 -17.02 3.91 18.92
C VAL A 162 -18.50 3.80 19.29
N THR A 163 -19.25 4.85 19.04
CA THR A 163 -20.69 4.87 19.30
C THR A 163 -21.45 5.05 18.00
N VAL A 164 -22.38 4.15 17.72
CA VAL A 164 -23.26 4.21 16.55
C VAL A 164 -24.71 4.08 17.06
N GLU A 165 -25.59 4.93 16.57
CA GLU A 165 -27.01 4.92 16.94
C GLU A 165 -27.87 4.73 15.71
N GLN A 166 -28.59 3.60 15.60
CA GLN A 166 -29.58 3.29 14.57
C GLN A 166 -29.14 3.67 13.14
N ALA A 167 -27.84 3.47 12.82
CA ALA A 167 -27.30 3.80 11.52
C ALA A 167 -27.66 2.71 10.50
N ARG A 168 -28.05 3.14 9.29
CA ARG A 168 -28.34 2.26 8.17
C ARG A 168 -27.90 2.90 6.86
N ILE A 169 -27.35 2.08 5.95
CA ILE A 169 -27.06 2.47 4.57
C ILE A 169 -28.24 2.02 3.70
N TRP A 170 -28.73 2.91 2.85
CA TRP A 170 -29.87 2.63 1.99
C TRP A 170 -29.46 2.12 0.60
N ASP A 171 -28.37 2.65 0.05
CA ASP A 171 -27.77 2.15 -1.19
C ASP A 171 -26.70 1.11 -0.83
N VAL A 172 -27.14 -0.14 -0.71
CA VAL A 172 -26.26 -1.28 -0.38
C VAL A 172 -25.73 -1.87 -1.67
N PRO A 173 -24.39 -1.98 -1.85
CA PRO A 173 -23.83 -2.57 -3.05
C PRO A 173 -24.10 -4.10 -3.09
N ASP A 174 -24.41 -4.64 -4.26
CA ASP A 174 -24.57 -6.08 -4.46
C ASP A 174 -23.34 -6.88 -4.05
N SER A 175 -22.15 -6.27 -4.24
CA SER A 175 -20.87 -6.80 -3.78
C SER A 175 -20.15 -5.72 -2.98
N PRO A 176 -20.08 -5.84 -1.66
CA PRO A 176 -19.33 -4.91 -0.82
C PRO A 176 -17.86 -4.79 -1.24
N PRO A 177 -17.26 -3.59 -1.17
CA PRO A 177 -15.85 -3.43 -1.49
C PRO A 177 -14.97 -4.21 -0.51
N PRO A 178 -13.90 -4.88 -0.98
CA PRO A 178 -12.96 -5.57 -0.09
C PRO A 178 -12.33 -4.64 0.94
N LEU A 179 -12.22 -5.12 2.17
CA LEU A 179 -11.49 -4.46 3.26
C LEU A 179 -10.09 -5.08 3.35
N ILE A 180 -9.08 -4.34 2.89
CA ILE A 180 -7.68 -4.77 2.91
C ILE A 180 -7.01 -4.24 4.17
N ALA A 181 -6.28 -5.06 4.93
CA ALA A 181 -5.64 -4.60 6.15
C ALA A 181 -4.30 -3.92 5.86
N PRO A 182 -4.08 -2.65 6.25
CA PRO A 182 -2.76 -2.04 6.23
C PRO A 182 -1.94 -2.55 7.42
N ALA A 183 -0.75 -3.09 7.17
CA ALA A 183 0.17 -3.55 8.19
C ALA A 183 1.62 -3.26 7.83
N ILE A 184 2.44 -2.89 8.81
CA ILE A 184 3.89 -2.71 8.65
C ILE A 184 4.69 -3.53 9.67
N SER A 185 4.04 -4.42 10.40
CA SER A 185 4.67 -5.34 11.34
C SER A 185 4.04 -6.72 11.28
N VAL A 186 4.83 -7.73 11.63
CA VAL A 186 4.43 -9.14 11.68
C VAL A 186 3.21 -9.36 12.58
N ASP A 187 3.19 -8.70 13.75
CA ASP A 187 2.07 -8.80 14.70
C ASP A 187 0.78 -8.23 14.11
N THR A 188 0.83 -7.04 13.47
CA THR A 188 -0.34 -6.45 12.82
C THR A 188 -0.82 -7.32 11.66
N ALA A 189 0.08 -7.87 10.85
CA ALA A 189 -0.27 -8.76 9.75
C ALA A 189 -0.99 -10.03 10.25
N ARG A 190 -0.52 -10.63 11.35
CA ARG A 190 -1.20 -11.79 11.98
C ARG A 190 -2.60 -11.45 12.47
N ARG A 191 -2.78 -10.31 13.16
CA ARG A 191 -4.09 -9.86 13.65
C ARG A 191 -5.06 -9.57 12.52
N ALA A 192 -4.57 -9.00 11.43
CA ALA A 192 -5.35 -8.67 10.24
C ALA A 192 -6.02 -9.90 9.61
N ALA A 193 -5.41 -11.07 9.69
CA ALA A 193 -5.94 -12.31 9.14
C ALA A 193 -7.33 -12.69 9.66
N ALA A 194 -7.71 -12.20 10.84
CA ALA A 194 -9.02 -12.50 11.45
C ALA A 194 -10.19 -11.75 10.77
N TRP A 195 -9.91 -10.64 10.09
CA TRP A 195 -10.99 -9.78 9.59
C TRP A 195 -10.80 -9.29 8.15
N ALA A 196 -9.58 -9.30 7.60
CA ALA A 196 -9.29 -8.67 6.32
C ALA A 196 -9.48 -9.59 5.13
N ASP A 197 -9.91 -9.00 4.01
CA ASP A 197 -10.05 -9.66 2.71
C ASP A 197 -8.72 -9.65 1.92
N GLY A 198 -7.65 -9.08 2.48
CA GLY A 198 -6.30 -9.00 1.92
C GLY A 198 -5.36 -8.22 2.85
N LEU A 199 -4.10 -8.14 2.48
CA LEU A 199 -3.06 -7.42 3.21
C LEU A 199 -2.42 -6.37 2.31
N VAL A 200 -2.22 -5.14 2.80
CA VAL A 200 -1.39 -4.14 2.14
C VAL A 200 -0.26 -3.70 3.07
N THR A 201 0.93 -3.56 2.51
CA THR A 201 2.10 -3.04 3.21
C THR A 201 2.93 -2.12 2.31
N VAL A 202 3.98 -1.52 2.85
CA VAL A 202 4.97 -0.75 2.10
C VAL A 202 6.25 -1.56 1.93
N ASN A 203 7.11 -1.19 0.98
CA ASN A 203 8.40 -1.85 0.81
C ASN A 203 9.26 -1.73 2.09
N GLN A 204 9.84 -2.84 2.46
CA GLN A 204 10.69 -3.06 3.63
C GLN A 204 11.71 -4.15 3.25
N PRO A 205 12.74 -4.41 4.08
CA PRO A 205 13.67 -5.50 3.81
C PRO A 205 12.95 -6.83 3.55
N ALA A 206 13.36 -7.56 2.51
CA ALA A 206 12.73 -8.79 2.04
C ALA A 206 12.47 -9.84 3.15
N PRO A 207 13.37 -10.08 4.12
CA PRO A 207 13.08 -10.99 5.23
C PRO A 207 11.83 -10.56 6.02
N LYS A 208 11.68 -9.25 6.32
CA LYS A 208 10.53 -8.73 7.06
C LYS A 208 9.23 -8.85 6.26
N LEU A 209 9.26 -8.58 4.95
CA LEU A 209 8.09 -8.78 4.08
C LEU A 209 7.66 -10.25 4.06
N ARG A 210 8.62 -11.18 3.95
CA ARG A 210 8.35 -12.61 4.00
C ARG A 210 7.70 -13.04 5.31
N ASP A 211 8.24 -12.57 6.44
CA ASP A 211 7.69 -12.87 7.77
C ASP A 211 6.27 -12.30 7.95
N MET A 212 5.99 -11.13 7.39
CA MET A 212 4.66 -10.53 7.43
C MET A 212 3.65 -11.31 6.58
N LEU A 213 4.02 -11.72 5.37
CA LEU A 213 3.16 -12.56 4.51
C LEU A 213 2.89 -13.91 5.18
N ALA A 214 3.92 -14.56 5.73
CA ALA A 214 3.77 -15.82 6.47
C ALA A 214 2.83 -15.65 7.66
N ALA A 215 3.02 -14.62 8.49
CA ALA A 215 2.17 -14.36 9.65
C ALA A 215 0.70 -14.11 9.27
N TYR A 216 0.44 -13.42 8.16
CA TYR A 216 -0.92 -13.24 7.63
C TYR A 216 -1.53 -14.57 7.17
N ARG A 217 -0.77 -15.38 6.41
CA ARG A 217 -1.22 -16.69 5.92
C ARG A 217 -1.45 -17.69 7.05
N ASP A 218 -0.51 -17.79 7.99
CA ASP A 218 -0.61 -18.65 9.17
C ASP A 218 -1.78 -18.27 10.08
N GLY A 219 -2.12 -16.98 10.12
CA GLY A 219 -3.31 -16.47 10.80
C GLY A 219 -4.64 -16.80 10.10
N GLY A 220 -4.61 -17.44 8.92
CA GLY A 220 -5.79 -17.82 8.13
C GLY A 220 -6.16 -16.84 7.01
N GLY A 221 -5.37 -15.80 6.78
CA GLY A 221 -5.57 -14.83 5.71
C GLY A 221 -5.41 -15.46 4.32
N LYS A 222 -6.43 -15.28 3.46
CA LYS A 222 -6.50 -15.92 2.12
C LYS A 222 -6.50 -14.93 0.96
N GLY A 223 -6.69 -13.65 1.26
CA GLY A 223 -6.83 -12.60 0.24
C GLY A 223 -5.50 -12.21 -0.40
N LYS A 224 -5.58 -11.24 -1.31
CA LYS A 224 -4.41 -10.71 -2.02
C LYS A 224 -3.42 -10.02 -1.09
N ALA A 225 -2.14 -10.15 -1.43
CA ALA A 225 -1.06 -9.39 -0.84
C ALA A 225 -0.72 -8.20 -1.76
N VAL A 226 -0.80 -7.00 -1.23
CA VAL A 226 -0.60 -5.72 -1.93
C VAL A 226 0.64 -5.03 -1.37
N LEU A 227 1.50 -4.54 -2.24
CA LEU A 227 2.68 -3.78 -1.87
C LEU A 227 2.65 -2.38 -2.48
N GLN A 228 2.70 -1.34 -1.65
CA GLN A 228 3.03 0.01 -2.07
C GLN A 228 4.55 0.14 -2.09
N VAL A 229 5.12 0.45 -3.26
CA VAL A 229 6.56 0.55 -3.46
C VAL A 229 6.97 2.01 -3.59
N HIS A 230 7.64 2.54 -2.57
CA HIS A 230 8.28 3.86 -2.64
C HIS A 230 9.53 3.76 -3.51
N LEU A 231 9.60 4.59 -4.55
CA LEU A 231 10.73 4.60 -5.47
C LEU A 231 11.06 6.03 -5.92
N SER A 232 12.32 6.24 -6.27
CA SER A 232 12.81 7.47 -6.87
C SER A 232 13.66 7.15 -8.08
N TRP A 233 13.35 7.80 -9.19
CA TRP A 233 14.01 7.65 -10.47
C TRP A 233 14.25 9.01 -11.10
N ALA A 234 15.40 9.16 -11.76
CA ALA A 234 15.75 10.34 -12.57
C ALA A 234 16.82 9.96 -13.60
N GLY A 235 17.22 10.92 -14.45
CA GLY A 235 18.27 10.73 -15.45
C GLY A 235 19.66 10.44 -14.89
N SER A 236 19.89 10.63 -13.58
CA SER A 236 21.13 10.31 -12.88
C SER A 236 20.87 9.82 -11.46
N GLU A 237 21.81 9.02 -10.92
CA GLU A 237 21.76 8.56 -9.52
C GLU A 237 21.70 9.72 -8.52
N GLN A 238 22.48 10.79 -8.78
CA GLN A 238 22.51 11.95 -7.91
C GLN A 238 21.16 12.69 -7.87
N GLU A 239 20.50 12.83 -9.02
CA GLU A 239 19.18 13.46 -9.12
C GLU A 239 18.09 12.60 -8.47
N ALA A 240 18.10 11.29 -8.71
CA ALA A 240 17.17 10.36 -8.06
C ALA A 240 17.31 10.40 -6.54
N ALA A 241 18.54 10.43 -6.02
CA ALA A 241 18.81 10.55 -4.58
C ALA A 241 18.37 11.92 -4.02
N ALA A 242 18.59 13.01 -4.75
CA ALA A 242 18.15 14.34 -4.34
C ALA A 242 16.61 14.44 -4.23
N ILE A 243 15.88 13.89 -5.20
CA ILE A 243 14.41 13.80 -5.18
C ILE A 243 13.94 13.03 -3.94
N ALA A 244 14.50 11.85 -3.70
CA ALA A 244 14.14 11.03 -2.55
C ALA A 244 14.45 11.74 -1.23
N LEU A 245 15.60 12.36 -1.10
CA LEU A 245 15.99 13.10 0.10
C LEU A 245 15.08 14.31 0.33
N ASP A 246 14.73 15.06 -0.70
CA ASP A 246 13.83 16.21 -0.58
C ASP A 246 12.42 15.80 -0.14
N GLN A 247 11.85 14.79 -0.76
CA GLN A 247 10.43 14.46 -0.62
C GLN A 247 10.12 13.35 0.42
N TRP A 248 11.13 12.53 0.82
CA TRP A 248 10.86 11.34 1.64
C TRP A 248 11.66 11.24 2.93
N ARG A 249 12.51 12.22 3.27
CA ARG A 249 13.29 12.20 4.52
C ARG A 249 12.45 12.11 5.79
N THR A 250 11.22 12.60 5.75
CA THR A 250 10.28 12.58 6.87
C THR A 250 9.61 11.21 7.09
N ASN A 251 9.80 10.25 6.17
CA ASN A 251 9.17 8.92 6.20
C ASN A 251 10.16 7.77 6.48
N THR A 252 11.32 8.09 7.06
CA THR A 252 12.37 7.10 7.34
C THR A 252 12.40 6.62 8.79
N PHE A 253 11.55 7.15 9.64
CA PHE A 253 11.56 6.89 11.07
C PHE A 253 10.90 5.56 11.43
N ALA A 254 11.49 4.89 12.42
CA ALA A 254 10.92 3.67 12.98
C ALA A 254 9.72 3.97 13.91
N PRO A 255 8.79 3.00 14.05
CA PRO A 255 7.74 3.08 15.06
C PRO A 255 8.29 3.39 16.48
N PRO A 256 7.58 4.19 17.32
CA PRO A 256 6.23 4.70 17.08
C PRO A 256 6.17 6.07 16.40
N ILE A 257 7.30 6.67 16.06
CA ILE A 257 7.41 8.08 15.60
C ILE A 257 6.39 8.41 14.49
N PRO A 258 6.24 7.62 13.40
CA PRO A 258 5.34 7.97 12.31
C PRO A 258 3.87 8.08 12.72
N TRP A 259 3.47 7.42 13.82
CA TRP A 259 2.08 7.47 14.28
C TRP A 259 1.82 8.50 15.36
N ASP A 260 2.85 8.94 16.09
CA ASP A 260 2.64 9.73 17.30
C ASP A 260 2.92 11.22 17.10
N LEU A 261 3.66 11.61 16.05
CA LEU A 261 3.90 13.02 15.74
C LEU A 261 2.61 13.70 15.23
N PRO A 262 2.32 14.91 15.73
CA PRO A 262 1.01 15.54 15.49
C PRO A 262 0.93 16.45 14.27
N SER A 263 2.02 16.74 13.55
CA SER A 263 1.96 17.64 12.38
C SER A 263 3.17 17.55 11.46
N ALA A 264 3.01 18.01 10.21
CA ALA A 264 4.09 18.11 9.22
C ALA A 264 5.31 18.87 9.75
N GLY A 265 5.12 19.93 10.53
CA GLY A 265 6.23 20.70 11.11
C GLY A 265 7.10 19.90 12.09
N HIS A 266 6.52 18.95 12.84
CA HIS A 266 7.30 18.05 13.70
C HIS A 266 8.11 17.05 12.87
N PHE A 267 7.54 16.52 11.79
CA PHE A 267 8.24 15.64 10.84
C PHE A 267 9.38 16.39 10.14
N ASP A 268 9.15 17.63 9.69
CA ASP A 268 10.20 18.45 9.07
C ASP A 268 11.36 18.69 10.04
N GLY A 269 11.07 19.03 11.32
CA GLY A 269 12.09 19.29 12.32
C GLY A 269 13.00 18.09 12.59
N ILE A 270 12.44 16.86 12.71
CA ILE A 270 13.28 15.66 12.86
C ILE A 270 13.93 15.24 11.55
N GLY A 271 13.28 15.52 10.41
CA GLY A 271 13.76 15.21 9.06
C GLY A 271 15.03 15.97 8.67
N GLU A 272 15.33 17.11 9.31
CA GLU A 272 16.58 17.86 9.09
C GLU A 272 17.85 17.04 9.40
N HIS A 273 17.73 16.02 10.25
CA HIS A 273 18.83 15.14 10.65
C HIS A 273 18.96 13.87 9.82
N VAL A 274 18.10 13.70 8.80
CA VAL A 274 18.08 12.52 7.93
C VAL A 274 18.96 12.75 6.70
N GLY A 275 19.92 11.85 6.49
CA GLY A 275 20.79 11.84 5.32
C GLY A 275 20.31 10.87 4.23
N GLU A 276 21.05 10.84 3.13
CA GLU A 276 20.73 10.02 1.95
C GLU A 276 20.69 8.52 2.27
N GLU A 277 21.59 8.02 3.13
CA GLU A 277 21.65 6.59 3.49
C GLU A 277 20.36 6.11 4.14
N GLN A 278 19.79 6.89 5.07
CA GLN A 278 18.54 6.55 5.73
C GLN A 278 17.36 6.54 4.72
N VAL A 279 17.35 7.48 3.78
CA VAL A 279 16.32 7.54 2.74
C VAL A 279 16.39 6.33 1.80
N ARG A 280 17.62 5.94 1.38
CA ARG A 280 17.82 4.72 0.57
C ARG A 280 17.39 3.44 1.30
N GLY A 281 17.33 3.44 2.62
CA GLY A 281 16.77 2.34 3.41
C GLY A 281 15.23 2.24 3.35
N ALA A 282 14.54 3.29 2.90
CA ALA A 282 13.08 3.36 2.83
C ALA A 282 12.53 3.50 1.39
N VAL A 283 13.37 3.93 0.45
CA VAL A 283 13.02 4.21 -0.95
C VAL A 283 13.97 3.46 -1.88
N ASN A 284 13.45 2.81 -2.90
CA ASN A 284 14.25 2.23 -3.98
C ASN A 284 14.74 3.36 -4.90
N VAL A 285 16.01 3.73 -4.81
CA VAL A 285 16.59 4.88 -5.51
C VAL A 285 17.58 4.42 -6.58
N ALA A 286 17.29 4.65 -7.85
CA ALA A 286 18.21 4.39 -8.96
C ALA A 286 17.88 5.22 -10.21
N ALA A 287 18.88 5.48 -11.05
CA ALA A 287 18.69 5.97 -12.41
C ALA A 287 18.38 4.84 -13.39
N SER A 288 18.77 3.62 -13.08
CA SER A 288 18.57 2.44 -13.93
C SER A 288 17.13 1.91 -13.84
N LEU A 289 16.40 1.93 -14.96
CA LEU A 289 15.06 1.31 -15.07
C LEU A 289 15.12 -0.22 -14.88
N ASN A 290 16.22 -0.87 -15.31
CA ASN A 290 16.41 -2.30 -15.07
C ASN A 290 16.52 -2.63 -13.58
N ALA A 291 17.21 -1.80 -12.78
CA ALA A 291 17.27 -2.01 -11.32
C ALA A 291 15.87 -1.93 -10.68
N HIS A 292 15.02 -1.01 -11.13
CA HIS A 292 13.64 -0.94 -10.68
C HIS A 292 12.85 -2.19 -11.11
N ALA A 293 13.01 -2.68 -12.33
CA ALA A 293 12.34 -3.89 -12.80
C ALA A 293 12.76 -5.13 -11.99
N GLU A 294 14.06 -5.25 -11.65
CA GLU A 294 14.59 -6.32 -10.80
C GLU A 294 13.95 -6.27 -9.40
N TRP A 295 13.96 -5.13 -8.71
CA TRP A 295 13.30 -5.01 -7.39
C TRP A 295 11.81 -5.34 -7.42
N LEU A 296 11.10 -4.92 -8.45
CA LEU A 296 9.66 -5.23 -8.58
C LEU A 296 9.44 -6.73 -8.83
N SER A 297 10.30 -7.37 -9.62
CA SER A 297 10.26 -8.82 -9.83
C SER A 297 10.55 -9.60 -8.54
N ASP A 298 11.52 -9.16 -7.74
CA ASP A 298 11.81 -9.74 -6.42
C ASP A 298 10.57 -9.67 -5.50
N TYR A 299 9.80 -8.59 -5.54
CA TYR A 299 8.57 -8.49 -4.75
C TYR A 299 7.47 -9.44 -5.24
N VAL A 300 7.36 -9.65 -6.56
CA VAL A 300 6.45 -10.66 -7.13
C VAL A 300 6.84 -12.06 -6.66
N GLU A 301 8.15 -12.38 -6.70
CA GLU A 301 8.69 -13.66 -6.22
C GLU A 301 8.47 -13.89 -4.71
N LEU A 302 8.43 -12.81 -3.91
CA LEU A 302 8.05 -12.89 -2.49
C LEU A 302 6.59 -13.27 -2.27
N GLY A 303 5.73 -13.17 -3.30
CA GLY A 303 4.32 -13.54 -3.24
C GLY A 303 3.34 -12.37 -3.14
N PHE A 304 3.73 -11.17 -3.56
CA PHE A 304 2.80 -10.05 -3.73
C PHE A 304 2.02 -10.17 -5.04
N ASP A 305 0.71 -10.05 -4.96
CA ASP A 305 -0.22 -10.13 -6.09
C ASP A 305 -0.36 -8.80 -6.84
N GLU A 306 -0.17 -7.69 -6.13
CA GLU A 306 -0.36 -6.33 -6.64
C GLU A 306 0.75 -5.41 -6.12
N LEU A 307 1.39 -4.65 -7.03
CA LEU A 307 2.40 -3.65 -6.73
C LEU A 307 1.88 -2.27 -7.12
N TYR A 308 1.87 -1.32 -6.19
CA TYR A 308 1.49 0.06 -6.48
C TYR A 308 2.72 0.96 -6.37
N LEU A 309 3.13 1.53 -7.50
CA LEU A 309 4.35 2.29 -7.64
C LEU A 309 4.15 3.72 -7.16
N HIS A 310 4.79 4.07 -6.06
CA HIS A 310 4.81 5.42 -5.51
C HIS A 310 6.14 6.09 -5.87
N PHE A 311 6.16 6.79 -7.00
CA PHE A 311 7.26 7.68 -7.31
C PHE A 311 7.21 8.88 -6.36
N VAL A 312 8.26 9.02 -5.54
CA VAL A 312 8.28 10.04 -4.47
C VAL A 312 8.59 11.46 -4.98
N GLY A 313 8.82 11.64 -6.28
CA GLY A 313 8.95 12.96 -6.90
C GLY A 313 7.60 13.59 -7.22
N GLN A 314 7.57 14.92 -7.37
CA GLN A 314 6.32 15.65 -7.67
C GLN A 314 5.98 15.70 -9.16
N GLN A 315 6.92 15.46 -10.08
CA GLN A 315 6.73 15.49 -11.52
C GLN A 315 6.53 14.07 -12.06
N GLN A 316 5.27 13.66 -12.26
CA GLN A 316 4.92 12.27 -12.54
C GLN A 316 5.06 11.87 -14.02
N ASP A 317 4.94 12.80 -14.97
CA ASP A 317 4.84 12.47 -16.41
C ASP A 317 6.01 11.62 -16.93
N ALA A 318 7.25 12.06 -16.68
CA ALA A 318 8.43 11.33 -17.14
C ALA A 318 8.58 9.94 -16.49
N PHE A 319 8.23 9.81 -15.22
CA PHE A 319 8.18 8.54 -14.51
C PHE A 319 7.15 7.60 -15.13
N ILE A 320 5.92 8.08 -15.34
CA ILE A 320 4.82 7.28 -15.91
C ILE A 320 5.24 6.74 -17.29
N ASP A 321 5.77 7.62 -18.18
CA ASP A 321 6.17 7.23 -19.52
C ASP A 321 7.32 6.22 -19.53
N ALA A 322 8.39 6.48 -18.78
CA ALA A 322 9.57 5.61 -18.73
C ALA A 322 9.25 4.23 -18.14
N PHE A 323 8.49 4.20 -17.02
CA PHE A 323 8.14 2.93 -16.38
C PHE A 323 7.16 2.11 -17.23
N ALA A 324 6.19 2.75 -17.86
CA ALA A 324 5.27 2.07 -18.78
C ALA A 324 6.00 1.44 -19.97
N ALA A 325 6.98 2.16 -20.55
CA ALA A 325 7.72 1.67 -21.70
C ALA A 325 8.71 0.53 -21.37
N GLU A 326 9.42 0.62 -20.24
CA GLU A 326 10.57 -0.23 -19.99
C GLU A 326 10.41 -1.16 -18.76
N VAL A 327 9.70 -0.75 -17.70
CA VAL A 327 9.62 -1.52 -16.46
C VAL A 327 8.41 -2.46 -16.44
N LEU A 328 7.20 -1.95 -16.74
CA LEU A 328 5.98 -2.76 -16.67
C LEU A 328 6.02 -4.03 -17.55
N PRO A 329 6.56 -4.01 -18.80
CA PRO A 329 6.65 -5.22 -19.59
C PRO A 329 7.55 -6.29 -18.98
N GLN A 330 8.65 -5.90 -18.33
CA GLN A 330 9.58 -6.83 -17.70
C GLN A 330 8.94 -7.51 -16.46
N VAL A 331 8.30 -6.73 -15.60
CA VAL A 331 7.64 -7.23 -14.38
C VAL A 331 6.48 -8.19 -14.69
N ARG A 332 5.73 -7.93 -15.76
CA ARG A 332 4.59 -8.78 -16.18
C ARG A 332 5.01 -10.11 -16.81
N THR A 333 6.24 -10.20 -17.32
CA THR A 333 6.78 -11.44 -17.92
C THR A 333 7.58 -12.28 -16.93
N ALA A 334 7.86 -11.78 -15.72
CA ALA A 334 8.49 -12.56 -14.66
C ALA A 334 7.58 -13.75 -14.27
N ASP A 335 7.95 -14.95 -14.73
CA ASP A 335 7.25 -16.19 -14.39
C ASP A 335 7.73 -16.66 -13.01
N PRO A 336 6.87 -16.76 -11.99
CA PRO A 336 7.27 -17.27 -10.67
C PRO A 336 7.72 -18.75 -10.69
N ALA A 337 7.58 -19.46 -11.83
CA ALA A 337 7.98 -20.85 -11.97
C ALA A 337 9.39 -21.08 -12.60
N SER A 338 10.11 -20.00 -12.99
CA SER A 338 11.35 -20.16 -13.77
C SER A 338 12.66 -20.13 -12.95
N THR A 339 12.61 -19.98 -11.64
CA THR A 339 13.82 -19.95 -10.80
C THR A 339 13.99 -21.24 -10.01
N GLU A 340 14.58 -22.27 -10.62
CA GLU A 340 15.32 -23.27 -9.83
C GLU A 340 16.50 -22.54 -9.15
N PRO A 341 16.74 -22.71 -7.83
CA PRO A 341 17.88 -22.09 -7.18
C PRO A 341 19.16 -22.68 -7.77
N GLN A 342 19.93 -21.88 -8.50
CA GLN A 342 21.32 -22.23 -8.80
C GLN A 342 22.07 -22.26 -7.47
N LEU A 343 22.22 -23.49 -6.91
CA LEU A 343 23.16 -23.75 -5.85
C LEU A 343 24.57 -23.44 -6.39
N ALA A 344 25.13 -22.31 -5.99
CA ALA A 344 26.53 -22.02 -6.21
C ALA A 344 27.33 -23.10 -5.52
N ALA A 345 27.95 -23.97 -6.31
CA ALA A 345 28.94 -24.95 -5.87
C ALA A 345 30.14 -24.18 -5.33
N ALA A 346 30.21 -24.02 -4.01
CA ALA A 346 31.43 -23.60 -3.33
C ALA A 346 32.45 -24.73 -3.47
N THR A 347 33.41 -24.57 -4.37
CA THR A 347 34.60 -25.40 -4.47
C THR A 347 35.40 -25.28 -3.18
N ALA A 348 35.35 -26.32 -2.39
CA ALA A 348 36.27 -26.50 -1.27
C ALA A 348 37.69 -26.70 -1.83
N SER A 349 38.61 -25.79 -1.51
CA SER A 349 40.04 -26.00 -1.65
C SER A 349 40.53 -26.95 -0.55
N PRO A 350 41.36 -27.97 -0.85
CA PRO A 350 41.89 -28.83 0.17
C PRO A 350 42.98 -28.11 0.96
N ALA A 351 42.91 -28.20 2.29
CA ALA A 351 43.99 -27.80 3.18
C ALA A 351 45.24 -28.70 2.97
N SER A 352 46.39 -28.09 2.73
CA SER A 352 47.66 -28.76 2.73
C SER A 352 48.16 -29.00 4.16
N ASP A 353 48.30 -30.27 4.54
CA ASP A 353 49.09 -30.70 5.67
C ASP A 353 50.56 -30.39 5.39
N ALA A 354 51.27 -29.82 6.39
CA ALA A 354 52.71 -29.96 6.54
C ALA A 354 53.08 -29.95 8.03
N PRO A 355 53.95 -30.88 8.47
CA PRO A 355 54.30 -31.10 9.88
C PRO A 355 55.57 -30.35 10.27
N ALA A 356 55.63 -29.90 11.52
CA ALA A 356 56.72 -29.96 12.46
C ALA A 356 56.44 -29.10 13.71
#